data_6d64b3d1072615fe7cb56ff08ad1ad2a
#
_entry.id   6d64b3d1072615fe7cb56ff08ad1ad2a
#
_cell.length_a   1.000
_cell.length_b   1.000
_cell.length_c   1.000
_cell.angle_alpha   90.00
_cell.angle_beta   90.00
_cell.angle_gamma   90.00
#
_symmetry.space_group_name_H-M   'P 1'
#
loop_
_entity.id
_entity.type
_entity.pdbx_description
1 polymer ?
#
loop_
_entity_poly.entity_id
_entity_poly.type
_entity_poly.pdbx_seq_one_letter_code
_entity_poly.pdbx_strand_id
1 'polypeptide(L)'
;YLDAPEVPAGGGGLVSSPKDYDRFLRMLLGYGRIDGKFVMSEEAVRVGVSDLIPATVDLTGSWLEGEGHGAGGRSKGSTFGWGGAAGTLAAVDFDLNLRSCLWTQYMPSEAYPIRDEFIAAMEADLADMRAMKKAA
;
A
#
# COMPACT_ATOMS: atom_id res chain seq x y z
N TYR A 1 2.22 -17.90 15.98
CA TYR A 1 3.28 -16.95 15.54
C TYR A 1 4.41 -16.79 16.55
N LEU A 2 4.35 -17.46 17.71
CA LEU A 2 5.43 -17.44 18.69
C LEU A 2 6.46 -18.57 18.46
N ASP A 3 6.06 -19.58 17.73
CA ASP A 3 6.93 -20.69 17.32
C ASP A 3 7.37 -20.51 15.86
N ALA A 4 8.58 -20.99 15.56
CA ALA A 4 9.08 -20.97 14.19
C ALA A 4 8.15 -21.82 13.29
N PRO A 5 7.74 -21.30 12.12
CA PRO A 5 6.89 -22.09 11.21
C PRO A 5 7.67 -23.29 10.66
N GLU A 6 7.02 -24.44 10.59
CA GLU A 6 7.59 -25.65 9.98
C GLU A 6 7.95 -25.43 8.50
N VAL A 7 7.15 -24.60 7.80
CA VAL A 7 7.40 -24.23 6.41
C VAL A 7 7.44 -22.70 6.31
N PRO A 8 8.58 -22.10 5.88
CA PRO A 8 8.65 -20.67 5.64
C PRO A 8 7.68 -20.25 4.53
N ALA A 9 6.81 -19.28 4.82
CA ALA A 9 5.85 -18.74 3.86
C ALA A 9 6.21 -17.29 3.53
N GLY A 10 6.75 -17.05 2.34
CA GLY A 10 7.14 -15.70 1.90
C GLY A 10 5.98 -14.71 1.77
N GLY A 11 4.75 -15.21 1.56
CA GLY A 11 3.55 -14.36 1.44
C GLY A 11 2.78 -14.11 2.73
N GLY A 12 3.16 -14.72 3.88
CA GLY A 12 2.34 -14.62 5.09
C GLY A 12 3.08 -14.88 6.42
N GLY A 13 4.39 -14.93 6.40
CA GLY A 13 5.19 -15.32 7.57
C GLY A 13 5.72 -14.18 8.43
N LEU A 14 5.59 -12.95 8.01
CA LEU A 14 6.10 -11.80 8.75
C LEU A 14 5.11 -11.30 9.79
N VAL A 15 5.62 -11.08 10.99
CA VAL A 15 4.91 -10.38 12.08
C VAL A 15 5.56 -9.00 12.25
N SER A 16 4.74 -7.97 12.31
CA SER A 16 5.21 -6.60 12.45
C SER A 16 4.32 -5.82 13.42
N SER A 17 4.76 -4.63 13.81
CA SER A 17 3.95 -3.67 14.55
C SER A 17 3.47 -2.55 13.61
N PRO A 18 2.36 -1.85 13.95
CA PRO A 18 1.93 -0.67 13.20
C PRO A 18 3.04 0.38 13.06
N LYS A 19 3.85 0.55 14.09
CA LYS A 19 4.97 1.49 14.11
C LYS A 19 6.08 1.10 13.13
N ASP A 20 6.43 -0.18 13.06
CA ASP A 20 7.48 -0.64 12.16
C ASP A 20 7.00 -0.63 10.71
N TYR A 21 5.73 -0.98 10.49
CA TYR A 21 5.15 -0.89 9.16
C TYR A 21 5.01 0.57 8.68
N ASP A 22 4.67 1.52 9.56
CA ASP A 22 4.72 2.95 9.25
C ASP A 22 6.12 3.40 8.81
N ARG A 23 7.18 2.85 9.43
CA ARG A 23 8.55 3.11 8.99
C ARG A 23 8.81 2.62 7.57
N PHE A 24 8.27 1.46 7.19
CA PHE A 24 8.35 0.95 5.82
C PHE A 24 7.65 1.90 4.84
N LEU A 25 6.44 2.36 5.14
CA LEU A 25 5.72 3.32 4.30
C LEU A 25 6.45 4.67 4.18
N ARG A 26 7.08 5.15 5.26
CA ARG A 26 7.94 6.34 5.24
C ARG A 26 9.14 6.14 4.33
N MET A 27 9.74 4.95 4.33
CA MET A 27 10.84 4.62 3.45
C MET A 27 10.40 4.64 1.99
N LEU A 28 9.22 4.12 1.66
CA LEU A 28 8.66 4.21 0.30
C LEU A 28 8.46 5.66 -0.12
N LEU A 29 7.78 6.49 0.69
CA LEU A 29 7.57 7.92 0.43
C LEU A 29 8.89 8.70 0.31
N GLY A 30 9.91 8.29 1.07
CA GLY A 30 11.26 8.84 1.01
C GLY A 30 12.10 8.30 -0.14
N TYR A 31 11.50 7.55 -1.06
CA TYR A 31 12.19 6.90 -2.18
C TYR A 31 13.43 6.13 -1.73
N GLY A 32 13.23 5.24 -0.75
CA GLY A 32 14.28 4.39 -0.19
C GLY A 32 15.06 5.01 0.97
N ARG A 33 14.74 6.23 1.35
CA ARG A 33 15.40 6.95 2.44
C ARG A 33 14.51 7.00 3.68
N ILE A 34 15.07 6.70 4.83
CA ILE A 34 14.43 6.87 6.15
C ILE A 34 15.46 7.30 7.18
N ASP A 35 15.11 8.27 8.03
CA ASP A 35 15.96 8.80 9.11
C ASP A 35 17.37 9.20 8.60
N GLY A 36 17.42 9.82 7.41
CA GLY A 36 18.65 10.28 6.77
C GLY A 36 19.51 9.19 6.12
N LYS A 37 19.10 7.92 6.16
CA LYS A 37 19.84 6.78 5.59
C LYS A 37 19.11 6.20 4.38
N PHE A 38 19.86 5.74 3.40
CA PHE A 38 19.34 4.89 2.34
C PHE A 38 19.23 3.45 2.81
N VAL A 39 18.04 2.87 2.68
CA VAL A 39 17.75 1.45 2.89
C VAL A 39 17.64 0.73 1.55
N MET A 40 17.16 1.46 0.53
CA MET A 40 16.98 1.00 -0.83
C MET A 40 17.34 2.14 -1.79
N SER A 41 17.74 1.84 -3.02
CA SER A 41 17.95 2.88 -4.02
C SER A 41 16.62 3.53 -4.44
N GLU A 42 16.66 4.80 -4.80
CA GLU A 42 15.47 5.51 -5.32
C GLU A 42 14.90 4.81 -6.56
N GLU A 43 15.76 4.35 -7.45
CA GLU A 43 15.37 3.63 -8.66
C GLU A 43 14.61 2.33 -8.32
N ALA A 44 15.10 1.55 -7.35
CA ALA A 44 14.44 0.34 -6.92
C ALA A 44 13.04 0.60 -6.35
N VAL A 45 12.86 1.68 -5.57
CA VAL A 45 11.53 2.07 -5.09
C VAL A 45 10.65 2.50 -6.25
N ARG A 46 11.12 3.38 -7.15
CA ARG A 46 10.34 3.83 -8.31
C ARG A 46 9.86 2.68 -9.18
N VAL A 47 10.75 1.74 -9.49
CA VAL A 47 10.39 0.52 -10.21
C VAL A 47 9.43 -0.32 -9.40
N GLY A 48 9.69 -0.53 -8.11
CA GLY A 48 8.89 -1.39 -7.24
C GLY A 48 7.44 -0.91 -7.04
N VAL A 49 7.20 0.41 -7.06
CA VAL A 49 5.84 0.98 -6.90
C VAL A 49 5.15 1.25 -8.23
N SER A 50 5.84 1.12 -9.36
CA SER A 50 5.24 1.27 -10.69
C SER A 50 4.42 0.07 -11.08
N ASP A 51 3.62 0.21 -12.14
CA ASP A 51 2.98 -0.94 -12.77
C ASP A 51 4.02 -1.77 -13.51
N LEU A 52 4.18 -3.01 -13.11
CA LEU A 52 5.09 -3.99 -13.71
C LEU A 52 4.36 -4.99 -14.62
N ILE A 53 3.03 -4.85 -14.76
CA ILE A 53 2.26 -5.72 -15.66
C ILE A 53 2.53 -5.28 -17.10
N PRO A 54 2.91 -6.21 -17.99
CA PRO A 54 3.10 -5.87 -19.38
C PRO A 54 1.82 -5.30 -20.01
N ALA A 55 1.94 -4.21 -20.77
CA ALA A 55 0.80 -3.55 -21.43
C ALA A 55 0.00 -4.46 -22.39
N THR A 56 0.54 -5.63 -22.74
CA THR A 56 -0.12 -6.64 -23.57
C THR A 56 -1.07 -7.54 -22.79
N VAL A 57 -1.08 -7.46 -21.46
CA VAL A 57 -1.96 -8.27 -20.61
C VAL A 57 -3.33 -7.59 -20.53
N ASP A 58 -4.37 -8.32 -20.93
CA ASP A 58 -5.75 -7.86 -20.74
C ASP A 58 -6.20 -8.17 -19.30
N LEU A 59 -6.51 -7.13 -18.56
CA LEU A 59 -6.98 -7.23 -17.16
C LEU A 59 -8.49 -7.12 -17.02
N THR A 60 -9.24 -7.02 -18.12
CA THR A 60 -10.71 -6.89 -18.12
C THR A 60 -11.36 -8.05 -17.38
N GLY A 61 -12.23 -7.74 -16.42
CA GLY A 61 -12.89 -8.73 -15.57
C GLY A 61 -11.99 -9.36 -14.49
N SER A 62 -10.72 -8.96 -14.39
CA SER A 62 -9.84 -9.41 -13.32
C SER A 62 -9.99 -8.54 -12.06
N TRP A 63 -9.46 -9.03 -10.94
CA TRP A 63 -9.41 -8.26 -9.69
C TRP A 63 -8.42 -7.07 -9.72
N LEU A 64 -7.68 -6.90 -10.83
CA LEU A 64 -6.78 -5.78 -11.11
C LEU A 64 -7.34 -4.82 -12.18
N GLU A 65 -8.56 -5.00 -12.63
CA GLU A 65 -9.14 -4.12 -13.64
C GLU A 65 -9.07 -2.65 -13.22
N GLY A 66 -8.46 -1.82 -14.07
CA GLY A 66 -8.26 -0.39 -13.81
C GLY A 66 -7.12 -0.05 -12.84
N GLU A 67 -6.31 -1.04 -12.46
CA GLU A 67 -5.15 -0.88 -11.59
C GLU A 67 -3.94 -1.61 -12.18
N GLY A 68 -2.73 -1.21 -11.77
CA GLY A 68 -1.50 -1.92 -12.03
C GLY A 68 -1.05 -2.72 -10.81
N HIS A 69 0.03 -3.46 -10.97
CA HIS A 69 0.66 -4.21 -9.87
C HIS A 69 2.17 -4.04 -9.92
N GLY A 70 2.73 -3.49 -8.86
CA GLY A 70 4.16 -3.36 -8.67
C GLY A 70 4.76 -4.53 -7.89
N ALA A 71 5.93 -4.33 -7.30
CA ALA A 71 6.60 -5.34 -6.49
C ALA A 71 5.93 -5.47 -5.11
N GLY A 72 4.89 -6.30 -5.03
CA GLY A 72 4.20 -6.62 -3.78
C GLY A 72 3.06 -5.68 -3.41
N GLY A 73 2.51 -4.95 -4.36
CA GLY A 73 1.35 -4.08 -4.13
C GLY A 73 0.68 -3.61 -5.40
N ARG A 74 -0.54 -3.11 -5.28
CA ARG A 74 -1.27 -2.48 -6.38
C ARG A 74 -0.77 -1.06 -6.57
N SER A 75 -0.70 -0.62 -7.83
CA SER A 75 -0.40 0.75 -8.22
C SER A 75 -1.59 1.35 -8.95
N LYS A 76 -1.94 2.61 -8.60
CA LYS A 76 -3.02 3.36 -9.26
C LYS A 76 -2.73 4.86 -9.18
N GLY A 77 -2.41 5.46 -10.31
CA GLY A 77 -1.98 6.87 -10.34
C GLY A 77 -0.77 7.11 -9.44
N SER A 78 -0.90 8.00 -8.45
CA SER A 78 0.14 8.29 -7.45
C SER A 78 0.15 7.35 -6.25
N THR A 79 -0.77 6.38 -6.17
CA THR A 79 -0.91 5.52 -5.00
C THR A 79 -0.29 4.14 -5.22
N PHE A 80 0.30 3.62 -4.15
CA PHE A 80 0.79 2.24 -4.08
C PHE A 80 0.43 1.64 -2.71
N GLY A 81 -0.10 0.41 -2.70
CA GLY A 81 -0.50 -0.21 -1.45
C GLY A 81 -1.01 -1.63 -1.58
N TRP A 82 -1.35 -2.24 -0.44
CA TRP A 82 -1.90 -3.58 -0.39
C TRP A 82 -2.88 -3.77 0.76
N GLY A 83 -3.84 -4.67 0.56
CA GLY A 83 -4.77 -5.11 1.59
C GLY A 83 -4.43 -6.51 2.10
N GLY A 84 -4.63 -6.76 3.39
CA GLY A 84 -4.44 -8.08 4.00
C GLY A 84 -5.75 -8.82 4.22
N ALA A 85 -5.67 -10.16 4.32
CA ALA A 85 -6.82 -11.04 4.51
C ALA A 85 -7.59 -10.78 5.83
N ALA A 86 -6.93 -10.23 6.84
CA ALA A 86 -7.54 -9.85 8.11
C ALA A 86 -8.15 -8.41 8.11
N GLY A 87 -8.51 -7.89 6.93
CA GLY A 87 -9.12 -6.57 6.77
C GLY A 87 -8.13 -5.40 6.87
N THR A 88 -6.84 -5.68 6.96
CA THR A 88 -5.82 -4.63 6.99
C THR A 88 -5.69 -3.94 5.63
N LEU A 89 -5.26 -2.68 5.65
CA LEU A 89 -4.92 -1.91 4.46
C LEU A 89 -3.71 -1.03 4.78
N ALA A 90 -2.81 -0.88 3.81
CA ALA A 90 -1.74 0.09 3.89
C ALA A 90 -1.46 0.67 2.51
N ALA A 91 -1.31 1.98 2.42
CA ALA A 91 -1.06 2.68 1.18
C ALA A 91 -0.20 3.93 1.37
N VAL A 92 0.49 4.31 0.32
CA VAL A 92 1.17 5.59 0.16
C VAL A 92 0.60 6.32 -1.04
N ASP A 93 0.49 7.65 -0.94
CA ASP A 93 0.19 8.56 -2.05
C ASP A 93 1.37 9.51 -2.22
N PHE A 94 2.09 9.36 -3.32
CA PHE A 94 3.30 10.12 -3.59
C PHE A 94 3.02 11.58 -3.93
N ASP A 95 1.87 11.89 -4.52
CA ASP A 95 1.48 13.26 -4.84
C ASP A 95 1.12 14.06 -3.60
N LEU A 96 0.44 13.44 -2.67
CA LEU A 96 0.07 14.06 -1.41
C LEU A 96 1.15 13.93 -0.33
N ASN A 97 2.20 13.13 -0.57
CA ASN A 97 3.18 12.74 0.44
C ASN A 97 2.50 12.16 1.68
N LEU A 98 1.51 11.32 1.45
CA LEU A 98 0.65 10.74 2.48
C LEU A 98 0.85 9.24 2.59
N ARG A 99 0.71 8.73 3.79
CA ARG A 99 0.59 7.30 4.05
C ARG A 99 -0.62 7.04 4.93
N SER A 100 -1.27 5.92 4.68
CA SER A 100 -2.46 5.50 5.44
C SER A 100 -2.37 4.03 5.79
N CYS A 101 -2.89 3.67 6.96
CA CYS A 101 -2.98 2.29 7.41
C CYS A 101 -4.29 2.06 8.14
N LEU A 102 -4.90 0.92 7.84
CA LEU A 102 -6.01 0.36 8.62
C LEU A 102 -5.53 -0.96 9.24
N TRP A 103 -5.63 -1.07 10.56
CA TRP A 103 -5.18 -2.24 11.30
C TRP A 103 -6.38 -2.95 11.93
N THR A 104 -6.71 -4.10 11.40
CA THR A 104 -7.79 -4.94 11.91
C THR A 104 -7.31 -6.38 12.08
N GLN A 105 -8.02 -7.16 12.88
CA GLN A 105 -7.86 -8.62 13.00
C GLN A 105 -9.22 -9.26 12.73
N TYR A 106 -9.66 -9.16 11.48
CA TYR A 106 -11.01 -9.47 11.13
C TYR A 106 -11.09 -10.35 9.87
N MET A 107 -11.64 -11.55 10.01
CA MET A 107 -11.79 -12.52 8.92
C MET A 107 -13.19 -13.16 8.96
N PRO A 108 -13.86 -13.28 7.80
CA PRO A 108 -13.45 -12.80 6.49
C PRO A 108 -13.52 -11.26 6.40
N SER A 109 -12.58 -10.68 5.67
CA SER A 109 -12.41 -9.20 5.59
C SER A 109 -13.62 -8.48 4.99
N GLU A 110 -14.46 -9.20 4.26
CA GLU A 110 -15.64 -8.69 3.56
C GLU A 110 -16.93 -8.73 4.41
N ALA A 111 -16.91 -9.32 5.62
CA ALA A 111 -18.12 -9.42 6.45
C ALA A 111 -18.62 -8.07 7.00
N TYR A 112 -17.73 -7.05 7.05
CA TYR A 112 -18.08 -5.64 7.28
C TYR A 112 -17.38 -4.75 6.29
N PRO A 113 -17.99 -3.65 5.82
CA PRO A 113 -17.42 -2.76 4.80
C PRO A 113 -16.36 -1.80 5.37
N ILE A 114 -15.62 -2.19 6.41
CA ILE A 114 -14.67 -1.33 7.14
C ILE A 114 -13.61 -0.74 6.20
N ARG A 115 -13.12 -1.53 5.25
CA ARG A 115 -12.10 -1.07 4.30
C ARG A 115 -12.65 0.01 3.37
N ASP A 116 -13.85 -0.21 2.82
CA ASP A 116 -14.48 0.73 1.90
C ASP A 116 -14.89 2.02 2.63
N GLU A 117 -15.41 1.90 3.84
CA GLU A 117 -15.74 3.04 4.71
C GLU A 117 -14.49 3.84 5.09
N PHE A 118 -13.38 3.18 5.41
CA PHE A 118 -12.10 3.85 5.68
C PHE A 118 -11.59 4.60 4.45
N ILE A 119 -11.62 3.98 3.27
CA ILE A 119 -11.20 4.60 2.02
C ILE A 119 -12.10 5.81 1.72
N ALA A 120 -13.42 5.66 1.82
CA ALA A 120 -14.37 6.73 1.55
C ALA A 120 -14.19 7.92 2.51
N ALA A 121 -13.99 7.66 3.81
CA ALA A 121 -13.74 8.71 4.79
C ALA A 121 -12.41 9.44 4.49
N MET A 122 -11.35 8.70 4.21
CA MET A 122 -10.06 9.26 3.85
C MET A 122 -10.14 10.09 2.55
N GLU A 123 -10.85 9.62 1.54
CA GLU A 123 -11.03 10.34 0.28
C GLU A 123 -11.80 11.65 0.47
N ALA A 124 -12.82 11.66 1.33
CA ALA A 124 -13.55 12.88 1.67
C ALA A 124 -12.63 13.91 2.35
N ASP A 125 -11.85 13.48 3.34
CA ASP A 125 -10.90 14.37 4.05
C ASP A 125 -9.80 14.91 3.12
N LEU A 126 -9.40 14.12 2.12
CA LEU A 126 -8.33 14.48 1.19
C LEU A 126 -8.80 15.28 -0.03
N ALA A 127 -10.10 15.33 -0.31
CA ALA A 127 -10.64 16.09 -1.43
C ALA A 127 -10.23 17.57 -1.37
N ASP A 128 -10.32 18.17 -0.19
CA ASP A 128 -9.93 19.55 0.05
C ASP A 128 -8.41 19.75 -0.10
N MET A 129 -7.60 18.83 0.39
CA MET A 129 -6.14 18.88 0.25
C MET A 129 -5.71 18.83 -1.22
N ARG A 130 -6.33 17.96 -2.03
CA ARG A 130 -6.06 17.88 -3.47
C ARG A 130 -6.47 19.15 -4.20
N ALA A 131 -7.61 19.76 -3.84
CA ALA A 131 -8.06 21.02 -4.41
C ALA A 131 -7.09 22.16 -4.08
N MET A 132 -6.64 22.25 -2.83
CA MET A 132 -5.67 23.26 -2.39
C MET A 132 -4.32 23.12 -3.12
N LYS A 133 -3.83 21.90 -3.30
CA LYS A 133 -2.56 21.63 -4.02
C LYS A 133 -2.62 22.00 -5.50
N LYS A 134 -3.79 21.93 -6.13
CA LYS A 134 -3.98 22.34 -7.54
C LYS A 134 -4.07 23.85 -7.71
N ALA A 135 -4.40 24.58 -6.65
CA ALA A 135 -4.54 26.03 -6.67
C ALA A 135 -3.23 26.78 -6.33
N ALA A 136 -2.23 26.05 -5.83
CA ALA A 136 -0.89 26.58 -5.47
C ALA A 136 0.13 26.36 -6.58
#